data_1dea4ca7f815026d211e2e7d143184bb
#
_entry.id   1dea4ca7f815026d211e2e7d143184bb
#
_cell.length_a   1.000
_cell.length_b   1.000
_cell.length_c   1.000
_cell.angle_alpha   90.00
_cell.angle_beta   90.00
_cell.angle_gamma   90.00
#
_symmetry.space_group_name_H-M   'P 1'
#
loop_
_entity.id
_entity.type
_entity.pdbx_description
1 polymer ?
#
loop_
_entity_poly.entity_id
_entity_poly.type
_entity_poly.pdbx_seq_one_letter_code
_entity_poly.pdbx_strand_id
1 'polypeptide(L)'
;SGYSTQDRTTLQASFGANWELDFLLKGLSLRGLFSYDRYTQTNNVRIKEFEVKRYLGKDPETGEDLYSPVFREEKPLGYERENSANRAIYLEAQVNYNRTFGMHNITGMLLFNQREYVDLNADSRGNIPYRRRGFAGRITYSIADKYLLEGNFGYNGSENFPKGKRFGFFPSGSLGW
;
A
#
# COMPACT_ATOMS: atom_id res chain seq x y z
N SER A 1 -27.95 -21.78 -11.88
CA SER A 1 -26.61 -21.54 -12.44
C SER A 1 -26.36 -20.05 -12.59
N GLY A 2 -25.10 -19.65 -12.57
CA GLY A 2 -24.72 -18.28 -12.71
C GLY A 2 -23.26 -18.20 -13.12
N TYR A 3 -22.76 -16.97 -13.27
CA TYR A 3 -21.35 -16.70 -13.53
C TYR A 3 -20.90 -15.46 -12.77
N SER A 4 -19.61 -15.39 -12.52
CA SER A 4 -18.97 -14.23 -11.92
C SER A 4 -17.84 -13.76 -12.84
N THR A 5 -17.75 -12.46 -13.03
CA THR A 5 -16.63 -11.81 -13.70
C THR A 5 -15.91 -10.92 -12.71
N GLN A 6 -14.58 -10.98 -12.70
CA GLN A 6 -13.74 -10.19 -11.84
C GLN A 6 -12.78 -9.36 -12.68
N ASP A 7 -12.92 -8.04 -12.60
CA ASP A 7 -12.04 -7.09 -13.24
C ASP A 7 -11.09 -6.50 -12.18
N ARG A 8 -9.78 -6.57 -12.46
CA ARG A 8 -8.74 -6.02 -11.58
C ARG A 8 -7.91 -5.02 -12.37
N THR A 9 -7.75 -3.84 -11.82
CA THR A 9 -6.89 -2.81 -12.37
C THR A 9 -5.91 -2.36 -11.30
N THR A 10 -4.63 -2.40 -11.65
CA THR A 10 -3.55 -1.86 -10.81
C THR A 10 -2.84 -0.76 -11.60
N LEU A 11 -2.82 0.43 -11.05
CA LEU A 11 -2.05 1.57 -11.56
C LEU A 11 -0.92 1.84 -10.57
N GLN A 12 0.32 1.78 -11.07
CA GLN A 12 1.51 2.12 -10.31
C GLN A 12 2.32 3.15 -11.09
N ALA A 13 2.59 4.28 -10.48
CA ALA A 13 3.39 5.34 -11.06
C ALA A 13 4.43 5.82 -10.05
N SER A 14 5.66 5.97 -10.50
CA SER A 14 6.75 6.53 -9.68
C SER A 14 7.51 7.56 -10.48
N PHE A 15 7.79 8.68 -9.84
CA PHE A 15 8.61 9.74 -10.36
C PHE A 15 9.74 10.02 -9.37
N GLY A 16 10.99 9.91 -9.86
CA GLY A 16 12.18 10.20 -9.08
C GLY A 16 13.04 11.26 -9.78
N ALA A 17 13.64 12.13 -9.00
CA ALA A 17 14.58 13.13 -9.48
C ALA A 17 15.79 13.21 -8.56
N ASN A 18 16.96 13.40 -9.15
CA ASN A 18 18.22 13.63 -8.45
C ASN A 18 18.80 14.95 -8.95
N TRP A 19 19.25 15.78 -8.02
CA TRP A 19 19.91 17.06 -8.30
C TRP A 19 21.25 17.10 -7.62
N GLU A 20 22.29 17.33 -8.39
CA GLU A 20 23.61 17.64 -7.88
C GLU A 20 23.66 19.13 -7.53
N LEU A 21 24.01 19.44 -6.30
CA LEU A 21 24.04 20.80 -5.77
C LEU A 21 25.47 21.28 -5.50
N ASP A 22 26.42 20.80 -6.29
CA ASP A 22 27.85 21.16 -6.18
C ASP A 22 28.12 22.65 -6.28
N PHE A 23 27.24 23.38 -6.96
CA PHE A 23 27.30 24.83 -7.07
C PHE A 23 27.04 25.53 -5.72
N LEU A 24 26.26 24.88 -4.82
CA LEU A 24 25.98 25.39 -3.48
C LEU A 24 27.03 24.88 -2.47
N LEU A 25 27.29 23.58 -2.52
CA LEU A 25 28.26 22.90 -1.68
C LEU A 25 28.78 21.64 -2.38
N LYS A 26 30.10 21.57 -2.62
CA LYS A 26 30.69 20.40 -3.29
C LYS A 26 30.37 19.12 -2.53
N GLY A 27 29.82 18.12 -3.24
CA GLY A 27 29.43 16.83 -2.70
C GLY A 27 28.03 16.80 -2.10
N LEU A 28 27.25 17.87 -2.27
CA LEU A 28 25.85 17.91 -1.87
C LEU A 28 24.95 17.44 -3.01
N SER A 29 23.99 16.56 -2.71
CA SER A 29 22.94 16.17 -3.64
C SER A 29 21.58 16.03 -2.96
N LEU A 30 20.53 16.23 -3.73
CA LEU A 30 19.14 16.09 -3.31
C LEU A 30 18.47 15.05 -4.19
N ARG A 31 17.77 14.11 -3.57
CA ARG A 31 16.92 13.12 -4.24
C ARG A 31 15.48 13.28 -3.78
N GLY A 32 14.56 13.28 -4.74
CA GLY A 32 13.13 13.22 -4.48
C GLY A 32 12.53 11.98 -5.14
N LEU A 33 11.57 11.35 -4.47
CA LEU A 33 10.78 10.25 -5.02
C LEU A 33 9.32 10.46 -4.64
N PHE A 34 8.45 10.36 -5.63
CA PHE A 34 7.01 10.32 -5.48
C PHE A 34 6.49 9.03 -6.10
N SER A 35 5.64 8.28 -5.38
CA SER A 35 4.97 7.11 -5.91
C SER A 35 3.47 7.16 -5.63
N TYR A 36 2.70 6.73 -6.60
CA TYR A 36 1.25 6.62 -6.54
C TYR A 36 0.84 5.22 -6.96
N ASP A 37 0.15 4.52 -6.06
CA ASP A 37 -0.40 3.18 -6.30
C ASP A 37 -1.92 3.24 -6.14
N ARG A 38 -2.63 2.67 -7.10
CA ARG A 38 -4.07 2.47 -7.02
C ARG A 38 -4.42 1.05 -7.45
N TYR A 39 -5.18 0.38 -6.62
CA TYR A 39 -5.78 -0.91 -6.92
C TYR A 39 -7.30 -0.76 -6.94
N THR A 40 -7.92 -1.35 -7.93
CA THR A 40 -9.39 -1.41 -8.04
C THR A 40 -9.78 -2.82 -8.49
N GLN A 41 -10.75 -3.38 -7.81
CA GLN A 41 -11.35 -4.67 -8.17
C GLN A 41 -12.85 -4.53 -8.22
N THR A 42 -13.47 -5.03 -9.26
CA THR A 42 -14.91 -5.09 -9.43
C THR A 42 -15.30 -6.55 -9.66
N ASN A 43 -16.16 -7.08 -8.80
CA ASN A 43 -16.77 -8.38 -8.97
C ASN A 43 -18.23 -8.19 -9.42
N ASN A 44 -18.57 -8.72 -10.58
CA ASN A 44 -19.94 -8.77 -11.06
C ASN A 44 -20.42 -10.21 -10.95
N VAL A 45 -21.42 -10.45 -10.11
CA VAL A 45 -22.00 -11.76 -9.88
C VAL A 45 -23.38 -11.80 -10.49
N ARG A 46 -23.61 -12.79 -11.33
CA ARG A 46 -24.90 -13.07 -11.97
C ARG A 46 -25.38 -14.43 -11.53
N ILE A 47 -26.53 -14.46 -10.84
CA ILE A 47 -27.12 -15.69 -10.30
C ILE A 47 -28.49 -15.86 -10.90
N LYS A 48 -28.73 -17.03 -11.45
CA LYS A 48 -30.06 -17.44 -11.92
C LYS A 48 -30.62 -18.48 -10.95
N GLU A 49 -31.76 -18.16 -10.37
CA GLU A 49 -32.55 -19.09 -9.60
C GLU A 49 -33.54 -19.81 -10.55
N PHE A 50 -33.56 -21.12 -10.49
CA PHE A 50 -34.47 -21.94 -11.29
C PHE A 50 -35.60 -22.41 -10.41
N GLU A 51 -36.78 -22.61 -11.03
CA GLU A 51 -37.84 -23.36 -10.39
C GLU A 51 -37.37 -24.80 -10.17
N VAL A 52 -37.50 -25.30 -8.95
CA VAL A 52 -37.20 -26.69 -8.60
C VAL A 52 -38.49 -27.36 -8.24
N LYS A 53 -38.79 -28.43 -8.98
CA LYS A 53 -39.99 -29.25 -8.77
C LYS A 53 -39.59 -30.59 -8.17
N ARG A 54 -40.37 -31.07 -7.20
CA ARG A 54 -40.26 -32.42 -6.68
C ARG A 54 -41.21 -33.31 -7.44
N TYR A 55 -40.72 -34.40 -7.94
CA TYR A 55 -41.56 -35.44 -8.53
C TYR A 55 -42.37 -36.17 -7.43
N LEU A 56 -43.68 -36.25 -7.57
CA LEU A 56 -44.58 -36.86 -6.60
C LEU A 56 -45.09 -38.24 -7.03
N GLY A 57 -44.84 -38.67 -8.27
CA GLY A 57 -45.35 -39.90 -8.85
C GLY A 57 -46.19 -39.63 -10.07
N LYS A 58 -46.93 -40.64 -10.49
CA LYS A 58 -47.89 -40.52 -11.59
C LYS A 58 -49.33 -40.39 -11.08
N ASP A 59 -50.11 -39.58 -11.77
CA ASP A 59 -51.53 -39.47 -11.55
C ASP A 59 -52.17 -40.78 -11.83
N PRO A 60 -52.92 -41.38 -10.88
CA PRO A 60 -53.55 -42.73 -11.07
C PRO A 60 -54.67 -42.77 -12.15
N GLU A 61 -55.23 -41.59 -12.49
CA GLU A 61 -56.33 -41.53 -13.46
C GLU A 61 -55.83 -41.15 -14.87
N THR A 62 -54.87 -40.24 -14.96
CA THR A 62 -54.39 -39.70 -16.25
C THR A 62 -53.05 -40.27 -16.68
N GLY A 63 -52.28 -40.89 -15.77
CA GLY A 63 -50.92 -41.37 -16.01
C GLY A 63 -49.88 -40.33 -16.22
N GLU A 64 -50.23 -39.07 -16.05
CA GLU A 64 -49.26 -37.92 -16.14
C GLU A 64 -48.36 -37.82 -14.92
N ASP A 65 -47.16 -37.25 -15.12
CA ASP A 65 -46.19 -37.04 -14.05
C ASP A 65 -46.60 -35.83 -13.17
N LEU A 66 -46.76 -36.09 -11.87
CA LEU A 66 -47.11 -35.06 -10.89
C LEU A 66 -45.87 -34.42 -10.28
N TYR A 67 -45.86 -33.09 -10.26
CA TYR A 67 -44.78 -32.29 -9.68
C TYR A 67 -45.32 -31.28 -8.65
N SER A 68 -44.61 -31.15 -7.54
CA SER A 68 -44.85 -30.10 -6.56
C SER A 68 -43.68 -29.08 -6.61
N PRO A 69 -43.95 -27.77 -6.71
CA PRO A 69 -42.88 -26.79 -6.66
C PRO A 69 -42.25 -26.77 -5.26
N VAL A 70 -40.93 -26.90 -5.20
CA VAL A 70 -40.15 -26.78 -3.97
C VAL A 70 -39.72 -25.31 -3.78
N PHE A 71 -39.30 -24.62 -4.88
CA PHE A 71 -39.06 -23.19 -4.96
C PHE A 71 -40.00 -22.60 -6.01
N ARG A 72 -40.68 -21.51 -5.63
CA ARG A 72 -41.92 -21.12 -6.29
C ARG A 72 -41.79 -20.31 -7.56
N GLU A 73 -40.63 -19.71 -7.88
CA GLU A 73 -40.56 -18.87 -9.07
C GLU A 73 -39.17 -18.90 -9.70
N GLU A 74 -39.13 -19.01 -11.02
CA GLU A 74 -37.96 -18.68 -11.81
C GLU A 74 -37.76 -17.18 -11.75
N LYS A 75 -36.66 -16.74 -11.14
CA LYS A 75 -36.34 -15.30 -11.08
C LYS A 75 -35.50 -14.91 -12.28
N PRO A 76 -35.67 -13.66 -12.78
CA PRO A 76 -34.75 -13.10 -13.75
C PRO A 76 -33.32 -13.14 -13.22
N LEU A 77 -32.35 -13.11 -14.12
CA LEU A 77 -30.92 -13.13 -13.78
C LEU A 77 -30.59 -12.02 -12.79
N GLY A 78 -30.33 -12.39 -11.54
CA GLY A 78 -29.91 -11.46 -10.50
C GLY A 78 -28.55 -10.84 -10.82
N TYR A 79 -28.30 -9.64 -10.31
CA TYR A 79 -27.05 -8.92 -10.47
C TYR A 79 -26.61 -8.34 -9.14
N GLU A 80 -25.41 -8.76 -8.71
CA GLU A 80 -24.72 -8.18 -7.56
C GLU A 80 -23.37 -7.63 -8.03
N ARG A 81 -22.99 -6.48 -7.52
CA ARG A 81 -21.72 -5.84 -7.81
C ARG A 81 -21.01 -5.48 -6.53
N GLU A 82 -19.82 -6.02 -6.36
CA GLU A 82 -18.91 -5.67 -5.27
C GLU A 82 -17.71 -4.90 -5.84
N ASN A 83 -17.41 -3.78 -5.25
CA ASN A 83 -16.22 -2.98 -5.61
C ASN A 83 -15.24 -2.97 -4.44
N SER A 84 -13.97 -3.12 -4.76
CA SER A 84 -12.87 -2.95 -3.82
C SER A 84 -11.83 -2.01 -4.43
N ALA A 85 -11.43 -0.98 -3.69
CA ALA A 85 -10.41 -0.06 -4.15
C ALA A 85 -9.55 0.42 -2.99
N ASN A 86 -8.26 0.54 -3.23
CA ASN A 86 -7.35 1.19 -2.32
C ASN A 86 -6.37 2.12 -3.06
N ARG A 87 -5.77 3.01 -2.32
CA ARG A 87 -4.80 3.98 -2.82
C ARG A 87 -3.66 4.11 -1.82
N ALA A 88 -2.44 4.14 -2.34
CA ALA A 88 -1.25 4.50 -1.57
C ALA A 88 -0.50 5.65 -2.25
N ILE A 89 0.00 6.58 -1.44
CA ILE A 89 0.89 7.65 -1.86
C ILE A 89 2.15 7.55 -1.02
N TYR A 90 3.29 7.61 -1.67
CA TYR A 90 4.60 7.65 -1.04
C TYR A 90 5.36 8.87 -1.50
N LEU A 91 5.92 9.60 -0.54
CA LEU A 91 6.79 10.75 -0.77
C LEU A 91 8.10 10.53 0.00
N GLU A 92 9.22 10.77 -0.67
CA GLU A 92 10.56 10.72 -0.10
C GLU A 92 11.37 11.92 -0.55
N ALA A 93 12.12 12.51 0.38
CA ALA A 93 13.12 13.50 0.11
C ALA A 93 14.40 13.14 0.87
N GLN A 94 15.52 13.13 0.17
CA GLN A 94 16.81 12.73 0.73
C GLN A 94 17.87 13.75 0.35
N VAL A 95 18.57 14.26 1.34
CA VAL A 95 19.76 15.10 1.18
C VAL A 95 20.98 14.25 1.47
N ASN A 96 21.93 14.23 0.55
CA ASN A 96 23.20 13.53 0.73
C ASN A 96 24.36 14.51 0.63
N TYR A 97 25.35 14.25 1.43
CA TYR A 97 26.64 14.94 1.38
C TYR A 97 27.75 13.91 1.36
N ASN A 98 28.69 14.06 0.45
CA ASN A 98 29.86 13.20 0.36
C ASN A 98 31.07 14.02 -0.05
N ARG A 99 32.10 14.07 0.81
CA ARG A 99 33.30 14.84 0.53
C ARG A 99 34.53 14.25 1.18
N THR A 100 35.61 14.24 0.42
CA THR A 100 36.94 13.85 0.88
C THR A 100 37.85 15.07 0.99
N PHE A 101 38.55 15.20 2.11
CA PHE A 101 39.51 16.24 2.40
C PHE A 101 40.83 15.57 2.80
N GLY A 102 41.75 15.40 1.85
CA GLY A 102 43.01 14.67 2.12
C GLY A 102 42.72 13.24 2.60
N MET A 103 43.09 12.93 3.83
CA MET A 103 42.85 11.62 4.45
C MET A 103 41.47 11.47 5.12
N HIS A 104 40.65 12.51 5.12
CA HIS A 104 39.37 12.56 5.80
C HIS A 104 38.24 12.41 4.82
N ASN A 105 37.34 11.46 5.04
CA ASN A 105 36.12 11.32 4.27
C ASN A 105 34.92 11.53 5.20
N ILE A 106 33.99 12.36 4.77
CA ILE A 106 32.74 12.66 5.49
C ILE A 106 31.58 12.34 4.55
N THR A 107 30.68 11.48 5.00
CA THR A 107 29.39 11.29 4.33
C THR A 107 28.25 11.61 5.29
N GLY A 108 27.20 12.19 4.76
CA GLY A 108 26.00 12.51 5.50
C GLY A 108 24.76 12.22 4.68
N MET A 109 23.70 11.78 5.34
CA MET A 109 22.39 11.57 4.74
C MET A 109 21.30 12.03 5.69
N LEU A 110 20.35 12.78 5.19
CA LEU A 110 19.09 13.06 5.87
C LEU A 110 17.95 12.62 4.94
N LEU A 111 17.06 11.80 5.45
CA LEU A 111 15.93 11.24 4.74
C LEU A 111 14.63 11.65 5.45
N PHE A 112 13.70 12.15 4.68
CA PHE A 112 12.29 12.27 5.07
C PHE A 112 11.46 11.36 4.21
N ASN A 113 10.54 10.60 4.81
CA ASN A 113 9.54 9.85 4.06
C ASN A 113 8.14 9.99 4.67
N GLN A 114 7.15 9.89 3.81
CA GLN A 114 5.74 9.84 4.20
C GLN A 114 5.01 8.83 3.33
N ARG A 115 4.25 7.96 3.95
CA ARG A 115 3.31 7.06 3.26
C ARG A 115 1.90 7.32 3.75
N GLU A 116 0.97 7.45 2.82
CA GLU A 116 -0.47 7.49 3.06
C GLU A 116 -1.11 6.29 2.36
N TYR A 117 -1.96 5.58 3.07
CA TYR A 117 -2.77 4.49 2.53
C TYR A 117 -4.24 4.74 2.89
N VAL A 118 -5.13 4.53 1.93
CA VAL A 118 -6.57 4.67 2.09
C VAL A 118 -7.25 3.44 1.52
N ASP A 119 -8.09 2.80 2.32
CA ASP A 119 -9.06 1.82 1.84
C ASP A 119 -10.36 2.56 1.48
N LEU A 120 -10.69 2.59 0.19
CA LEU A 120 -11.85 3.36 -0.32
C LEU A 120 -13.18 2.62 -0.15
N ASN A 121 -13.16 1.35 0.28
CA ASN A 121 -14.39 0.56 0.51
C ASN A 121 -14.74 0.41 1.98
N ALA A 122 -13.83 0.77 2.86
CA ALA A 122 -14.12 0.72 4.26
C ALA A 122 -15.29 1.67 4.59
N ASP A 123 -16.08 1.28 5.57
CA ASP A 123 -17.12 2.15 6.15
C ASP A 123 -16.52 3.48 6.64
N SER A 124 -17.37 4.38 7.08
CA SER A 124 -16.98 5.76 7.47
C SER A 124 -15.83 5.86 8.49
N ARG A 125 -15.49 4.77 9.19
CA ARG A 125 -14.36 4.71 10.13
C ARG A 125 -13.08 4.13 9.50
N GLY A 126 -13.22 3.16 8.60
CA GLY A 126 -12.09 2.52 7.92
C GLY A 126 -11.53 3.34 6.74
N ASN A 127 -12.28 4.32 6.24
CA ASN A 127 -11.86 5.21 5.16
C ASN A 127 -10.94 6.37 5.64
N ILE A 128 -10.50 6.33 6.90
CA ILE A 128 -9.53 7.30 7.43
C ILE A 128 -8.15 6.96 6.87
N PRO A 129 -7.44 7.94 6.24
CA PRO A 129 -6.12 7.71 5.71
C PRO A 129 -5.14 7.24 6.78
N TYR A 130 -4.48 6.13 6.54
CA TYR A 130 -3.42 5.62 7.40
C TYR A 130 -2.09 6.26 7.01
N ARG A 131 -1.51 7.08 7.90
CA ARG A 131 -0.29 7.85 7.63
C ARG A 131 0.87 7.41 8.51
N ARG A 132 2.02 7.24 7.88
CA ARG A 132 3.31 7.07 8.52
C ARG A 132 4.27 8.13 8.03
N ARG A 133 5.06 8.69 8.95
CA ARG A 133 6.12 9.64 8.64
C ARG A 133 7.38 9.21 9.33
N GLY A 134 8.49 9.40 8.64
CA GLY A 134 9.81 9.08 9.17
C GLY A 134 10.84 10.11 8.78
N PHE A 135 11.78 10.32 9.70
CA PHE A 135 13.05 10.97 9.46
C PHE A 135 14.14 9.98 9.80
N ALA A 136 15.17 9.92 8.98
CA ALA A 136 16.38 9.16 9.26
C ALA A 136 17.59 10.01 8.95
N GLY A 137 18.64 9.86 9.72
CA GLY A 137 19.90 10.50 9.46
C GLY A 137 21.05 9.54 9.68
N ARG A 138 22.09 9.71 8.87
CA ARG A 138 23.37 9.00 8.97
C ARG A 138 24.49 9.99 8.77
N ILE A 139 25.51 9.88 9.56
CA ILE A 139 26.80 10.52 9.34
C ILE A 139 27.89 9.47 9.48
N THR A 140 28.81 9.43 8.51
CA THR A 140 30.02 8.62 8.62
C THR A 140 31.24 9.53 8.47
N TYR A 141 32.26 9.19 9.22
CA TYR A 141 33.55 9.86 9.14
C TYR A 141 34.65 8.82 9.13
N SER A 142 35.54 8.89 8.16
CA SER A 142 36.73 8.02 8.13
C SER A 142 38.01 8.82 8.00
N ILE A 143 39.08 8.28 8.59
CA ILE A 143 40.42 8.82 8.52
C ILE A 143 41.34 7.77 7.94
N ALA A 144 42.02 8.10 6.82
CA ALA A 144 43.00 7.26 6.15
C ALA A 144 42.46 5.85 5.80
N ASP A 145 41.15 5.72 5.60
CA ASP A 145 40.44 4.46 5.37
C ASP A 145 40.68 3.39 6.47
N LYS A 146 41.19 3.81 7.60
CA LYS A 146 41.57 2.94 8.72
C LYS A 146 40.63 3.06 9.92
N TYR A 147 40.25 4.29 10.27
CA TYR A 147 39.34 4.56 11.40
C TYR A 147 38.03 5.03 10.86
N LEU A 148 36.95 4.40 11.31
CA LEU A 148 35.59 4.68 10.90
C LEU A 148 34.73 5.01 12.13
N LEU A 149 34.00 6.12 12.05
CA LEU A 149 32.96 6.49 13.00
C LEU A 149 31.65 6.63 12.24
N GLU A 150 30.58 6.00 12.72
CA GLU A 150 29.26 6.13 12.16
C GLU A 150 28.24 6.44 13.26
N GLY A 151 27.37 7.41 12.99
CA GLY A 151 26.20 7.74 13.79
C GLY A 151 24.93 7.68 12.93
N ASN A 152 23.89 7.06 13.46
CA ASN A 152 22.60 6.95 12.80
C ASN A 152 21.49 7.34 13.77
N PHE A 153 20.40 7.88 13.23
CA PHE A 153 19.16 8.01 13.98
C PHE A 153 17.95 7.75 13.08
N GLY A 154 16.90 7.22 13.68
CA GLY A 154 15.57 7.15 13.11
C GLY A 154 14.57 7.88 14.02
N TYR A 155 13.68 8.65 13.43
CA TYR A 155 12.57 9.32 14.11
C TYR A 155 11.28 9.03 13.35
N ASN A 156 10.55 8.00 13.80
CA ASN A 156 9.42 7.45 13.07
C ASN A 156 8.12 7.64 13.85
N GLY A 157 7.07 8.04 13.12
CA GLY A 157 5.74 8.26 13.68
C GLY A 157 4.65 7.49 12.95
N SER A 158 3.66 7.04 13.73
CA SER A 158 2.46 6.34 13.24
C SER A 158 1.21 6.89 13.88
N GLU A 159 0.15 7.00 13.11
CA GLU A 159 -1.19 7.40 13.60
C GLU A 159 -1.84 6.37 14.51
N ASN A 160 -1.31 5.15 14.58
CA ASN A 160 -1.81 4.10 15.49
C ASN A 160 -1.61 4.46 16.97
N PHE A 161 -0.77 5.46 17.25
CA PHE A 161 -0.52 5.90 18.62
C PHE A 161 -1.27 7.20 18.94
N PRO A 162 -1.69 7.41 20.19
CA PRO A 162 -2.38 8.63 20.60
C PRO A 162 -1.54 9.88 20.38
N LYS A 163 -2.19 11.02 20.22
CA LYS A 163 -1.53 12.33 20.08
C LYS A 163 -0.52 12.54 21.22
N GLY A 164 0.69 12.97 20.90
CA GLY A 164 1.78 13.18 21.85
C GLY A 164 2.70 11.96 22.08
N LYS A 165 2.30 10.74 21.65
CA LYS A 165 3.12 9.50 21.75
C LYS A 165 3.34 8.83 20.39
N ARG A 166 3.15 9.56 19.29
CA ARG A 166 3.18 9.03 17.92
C ARG A 166 4.57 8.78 17.38
N PHE A 167 5.58 9.45 17.91
CA PHE A 167 6.95 9.43 17.41
C PHE A 167 7.89 8.77 18.39
N GLY A 168 8.77 7.90 17.87
CA GLY A 168 9.88 7.29 18.61
C GLY A 168 11.22 7.71 17.99
N PHE A 169 12.22 7.92 18.85
CA PHE A 169 13.59 8.24 18.46
C PHE A 169 14.51 7.04 18.72
N PHE A 170 15.28 6.64 17.71
CA PHE A 170 16.10 5.43 17.70
C PHE A 170 17.52 5.77 17.23
N PRO A 171 18.41 6.14 18.13
CA PRO A 171 19.81 6.40 17.78
C PRO A 171 20.63 5.10 17.75
N SER A 172 21.69 5.08 16.94
CA SER A 172 22.73 4.07 16.96
C SER A 172 24.08 4.65 16.55
N GLY A 173 25.17 4.00 16.97
CA GLY A 173 26.51 4.39 16.62
C GLY A 173 27.43 3.21 16.51
N SER A 174 28.45 3.30 15.67
CA SER A 174 29.48 2.28 15.48
C SER A 174 30.87 2.90 15.32
N LEU A 175 31.88 2.16 15.73
CA LEU A 175 33.28 2.46 15.59
C LEU A 175 33.96 1.28 14.90
N GLY A 176 34.83 1.57 13.96
CA GLY A 176 35.61 0.57 13.24
C GLY A 176 37.09 0.98 13.11
N TRP A 177 37.96 -0.02 13.11
CA TRP A 177 39.39 0.20 12.88
C TRP A 177 40.03 -1.06 12.28
#